data_f56b18b7e30d11b6ba516d4663a2b935
#
_entry.id   f56b18b7e30d11b6ba516d4663a2b935
#
_cell.length_a   1.000
_cell.length_b   1.000
_cell.length_c   1.000
_cell.angle_alpha   90.00
_cell.angle_beta   90.00
_cell.angle_gamma   90.00
#
_symmetry.space_group_name_H-M   'P 1'
#
loop_
_entity.id
_entity.type
_entity.pdbx_description
1 polymer ?
#
loop_
_entity_poly.entity_id
_entity_poly.type
_entity_poly.pdbx_seq_one_letter_code
_entity_poly.pdbx_strand_id
1 'polypeptide(L)'
;MTSGNGGCSSAVELSVVVRAVVGSKPISRPITRIFMSLGLLHMVNIAHSNQQIPEFEFAKTPRILIIEARFYNHIQDMLLAGVTESLEQAGATYQIITVPGALEIPSTLQFFAAQGFDAFVVLGCVIRGETTHYEIVSNESARGIMDVALKHNLAVGNGILTVENEAQAIDRADKTRQNKGGGAAIAALSMLSLKQKSSGV
;
A
#
# COMPACT_ATOMS: atom_id res chain seq x y z
N MET A 1 -15.92 -20.28 -55.08
CA MET A 1 -14.57 -20.35 -54.48
C MET A 1 -14.41 -19.15 -53.57
N THR A 2 -15.00 -19.12 -52.42
CA THR A 2 -14.89 -18.03 -51.43
C THR A 2 -15.04 -18.66 -50.07
N SER A 3 -13.98 -18.67 -49.34
CA SER A 3 -13.90 -19.08 -47.93
C SER A 3 -14.33 -17.93 -47.03
N GLY A 4 -15.43 -18.10 -46.33
CA GLY A 4 -15.86 -17.20 -45.27
C GLY A 4 -15.21 -17.61 -43.95
N ASN A 5 -14.51 -16.68 -43.31
CA ASN A 5 -13.99 -16.83 -41.97
C ASN A 5 -14.95 -16.12 -40.99
N GLY A 6 -15.73 -16.88 -40.27
CA GLY A 6 -16.59 -16.41 -39.19
C GLY A 6 -15.85 -16.57 -37.86
N GLY A 7 -15.30 -15.47 -37.35
CA GLY A 7 -14.76 -15.41 -36.00
C GLY A 7 -15.88 -15.31 -34.97
N CYS A 8 -16.09 -16.35 -34.19
CA CYS A 8 -17.00 -16.36 -33.06
C CYS A 8 -16.22 -15.80 -31.83
N SER A 9 -16.57 -14.57 -31.43
CA SER A 9 -16.10 -13.97 -30.19
C SER A 9 -17.13 -14.29 -29.10
N SER A 10 -16.82 -15.30 -28.29
CA SER A 10 -17.61 -15.61 -27.10
C SER A 10 -17.17 -14.70 -25.94
N ALA A 11 -17.99 -13.72 -25.64
CA ALA A 11 -17.87 -12.95 -24.40
C ALA A 11 -18.34 -13.82 -23.23
N VAL A 12 -17.44 -14.09 -22.29
CA VAL A 12 -17.81 -14.72 -21.02
C VAL A 12 -18.34 -13.63 -20.10
N GLU A 13 -19.62 -13.71 -19.80
CA GLU A 13 -20.30 -12.81 -18.86
C GLU A 13 -20.10 -13.34 -17.44
N LEU A 14 -19.25 -12.69 -16.64
CA LEU A 14 -19.13 -12.96 -15.20
C LEU A 14 -20.09 -12.03 -14.46
N SER A 15 -21.21 -12.56 -14.01
CA SER A 15 -22.12 -11.86 -13.11
C SER A 15 -21.76 -12.21 -11.65
N VAL A 16 -21.25 -11.23 -10.91
CA VAL A 16 -21.06 -11.34 -9.45
C VAL A 16 -22.35 -10.83 -8.80
N VAL A 17 -23.10 -11.73 -8.19
CA VAL A 17 -24.29 -11.40 -7.38
C VAL A 17 -23.84 -11.26 -5.92
N VAL A 18 -23.72 -10.02 -5.42
CA VAL A 18 -23.57 -9.76 -3.99
C VAL A 18 -24.96 -9.67 -3.37
N ARG A 19 -25.36 -10.67 -2.58
CA ARG A 19 -26.57 -10.61 -1.75
C ARG A 19 -26.20 -10.01 -0.38
N ALA A 20 -26.63 -8.77 -0.15
CA ALA A 20 -26.70 -8.24 1.20
C ALA A 20 -28.04 -8.63 1.82
N VAL A 21 -28.02 -9.38 2.91
CA VAL A 21 -29.22 -9.71 3.69
C VAL A 21 -29.25 -8.78 4.89
N VAL A 22 -30.15 -7.81 4.89
CA VAL A 22 -30.49 -7.03 6.06
C VAL A 22 -32.01 -7.04 6.20
N GLY A 23 -32.53 -7.78 7.17
CA GLY A 23 -33.94 -7.76 7.55
C GLY A 23 -34.88 -8.46 6.57
N SER A 24 -36.04 -8.89 7.04
CA SER A 24 -37.03 -9.76 6.40
C SER A 24 -37.87 -9.13 5.27
N LYS A 25 -37.34 -8.20 4.49
CA LYS A 25 -38.02 -7.72 3.24
C LYS A 25 -36.99 -7.46 2.14
N PRO A 26 -37.20 -7.98 0.93
CA PRO A 26 -36.34 -7.69 -0.21
C PRO A 26 -36.62 -6.28 -0.75
N ILE A 27 -35.58 -5.45 -0.83
CA ILE A 27 -35.66 -4.14 -1.49
C ILE A 27 -35.24 -4.34 -2.95
N SER A 28 -36.20 -4.32 -3.86
CA SER A 28 -35.97 -4.29 -5.30
C SER A 28 -35.77 -2.84 -5.75
N ARG A 29 -34.52 -2.42 -5.95
CA ARG A 29 -34.21 -1.21 -6.73
C ARG A 29 -33.44 -1.61 -7.97
N PRO A 30 -33.77 -1.05 -9.15
CA PRO A 30 -33.06 -1.37 -10.38
C PRO A 30 -31.64 -0.80 -10.31
N ILE A 31 -30.65 -1.68 -10.52
CA ILE A 31 -29.24 -1.30 -10.63
C ILE A 31 -29.08 -0.62 -12.01
N THR A 32 -28.74 0.66 -12.00
CA THR A 32 -28.38 1.42 -13.20
C THR A 32 -27.19 0.75 -13.87
N ARG A 33 -27.35 0.30 -15.11
CA ARG A 33 -26.27 -0.27 -15.93
C ARG A 33 -25.18 0.78 -16.12
N ILE A 34 -24.02 0.55 -15.51
CA ILE A 34 -22.80 1.27 -15.87
C ILE A 34 -22.21 0.56 -17.08
N PHE A 35 -22.29 1.18 -18.25
CA PHE A 35 -21.57 0.75 -19.44
C PHE A 35 -20.08 1.02 -19.22
N MET A 36 -19.29 -0.01 -18.93
CA MET A 36 -17.84 0.06 -19.05
C MET A 36 -17.47 -0.17 -20.52
N SER A 37 -17.13 0.90 -21.23
CA SER A 37 -16.44 0.83 -22.50
C SER A 37 -15.11 0.11 -22.32
N LEU A 38 -14.88 -0.95 -23.12
CA LEU A 38 -13.57 -1.62 -23.23
C LEU A 38 -12.55 -0.67 -23.83
N GLY A 39 -11.87 0.09 -23.00
CA GLY A 39 -10.64 0.81 -23.32
C GLY A 39 -9.47 -0.07 -22.89
N LEU A 40 -8.72 -0.47 -23.89
CA LEU A 40 -7.44 -1.19 -23.92
C LEU A 40 -6.59 -1.05 -22.64
N LEU A 41 -6.17 -2.20 -22.18
CA LEU A 41 -5.12 -2.50 -21.18
C LEU A 41 -4.04 -1.41 -21.04
N HIS A 42 -4.27 -0.45 -20.15
CA HIS A 42 -3.21 0.29 -19.49
C HIS A 42 -3.27 -0.05 -18.01
N MET A 43 -2.67 -1.19 -17.65
CA MET A 43 -2.48 -1.51 -16.25
C MET A 43 -1.55 -0.47 -15.62
N VAL A 44 -2.20 0.42 -14.88
CA VAL A 44 -1.72 1.09 -13.69
C VAL A 44 -0.40 1.87 -13.84
N ASN A 45 -0.47 2.97 -14.55
CA ASN A 45 0.31 4.14 -14.20
C ASN A 45 -0.64 5.18 -13.60
N ILE A 46 -1.12 4.93 -12.40
CA ILE A 46 -1.76 5.97 -11.61
C ILE A 46 -0.63 6.87 -11.13
N ALA A 47 -0.37 7.93 -11.88
CA ALA A 47 0.47 9.03 -11.44
C ALA A 47 -0.26 9.70 -10.25
N HIS A 48 0.10 9.30 -9.03
CA HIS A 48 -0.42 9.90 -7.81
C HIS A 48 0.40 11.15 -7.41
N SER A 49 0.70 12.03 -8.35
CA SER A 49 1.41 13.27 -8.05
C SER A 49 0.55 14.33 -7.34
N ASN A 50 -0.74 14.06 -7.08
CA ASN A 50 -1.67 14.94 -6.36
C ASN A 50 -2.58 14.14 -5.42
N GLN A 51 -2.05 13.21 -4.63
CA GLN A 51 -2.85 12.66 -3.53
C GLN A 51 -3.04 13.76 -2.49
N GLN A 52 -4.21 14.38 -2.50
CA GLN A 52 -4.67 15.12 -1.31
C GLN A 52 -4.66 14.12 -0.15
N ILE A 53 -3.95 14.48 0.92
CA ILE A 53 -3.98 13.66 2.14
C ILE A 53 -5.41 13.69 2.65
N PRO A 54 -6.07 12.53 2.83
CA PRO A 54 -7.40 12.49 3.41
C PRO A 54 -7.40 13.21 4.77
N GLU A 55 -8.45 13.90 5.09
CA GLU A 55 -8.63 14.44 6.42
C GLU A 55 -8.86 13.28 7.40
N PHE A 56 -7.98 13.15 8.39
CA PHE A 56 -8.05 12.14 9.41
C PHE A 56 -8.48 12.76 10.74
N GLU A 57 -9.49 12.20 11.36
CA GLU A 57 -9.89 12.54 12.72
C GLU A 57 -9.41 11.43 13.67
N PHE A 58 -8.52 11.79 14.60
CA PHE A 58 -8.02 10.89 15.62
C PHE A 58 -8.35 11.43 17.02
N ALA A 59 -8.78 10.56 17.93
CA ALA A 59 -9.10 10.94 19.31
C ALA A 59 -7.88 11.49 20.08
N LYS A 60 -6.68 11.11 19.66
CA LYS A 60 -5.39 11.60 20.18
C LYS A 60 -4.38 11.67 19.03
N THR A 61 -3.33 12.49 19.22
CA THR A 61 -2.20 12.54 18.29
C THR A 61 -1.60 11.16 18.07
N PRO A 62 -1.62 10.62 16.85
CA PRO A 62 -1.06 9.30 16.56
C PRO A 62 0.46 9.26 16.76
N ARG A 63 0.96 8.16 17.34
CA ARG A 63 2.38 7.85 17.44
C ARG A 63 2.76 6.78 16.44
N ILE A 64 3.60 7.14 15.48
CA ILE A 64 3.95 6.27 14.35
C ILE A 64 5.39 5.79 14.51
N LEU A 65 5.66 4.51 14.27
CA LEU A 65 7.02 4.01 14.11
C LEU A 65 7.33 3.85 12.62
N ILE A 66 8.38 4.51 12.18
CA ILE A 66 8.97 4.32 10.85
C ILE A 66 10.15 3.35 11.00
N ILE A 67 10.10 2.22 10.28
CA ILE A 67 11.19 1.26 10.21
C ILE A 67 11.77 1.35 8.80
N GLU A 68 13.03 1.76 8.68
CA GLU A 68 13.66 1.99 7.39
C GLU A 68 14.87 1.09 7.15
N ALA A 69 14.96 0.50 5.95
CA ALA A 69 16.12 -0.26 5.51
C ALA A 69 17.01 0.62 4.60
N ARG A 70 18.20 1.01 5.09
CA ARG A 70 19.11 1.96 4.42
C ARG A 70 20.14 1.29 3.52
N PHE A 71 19.72 0.38 2.67
CA PHE A 71 20.63 -0.23 1.69
C PHE A 71 21.05 0.78 0.59
N TYR A 72 20.08 1.59 0.09
CA TYR A 72 20.30 2.68 -0.87
C TYR A 72 19.96 4.01 -0.19
N ASN A 73 20.96 4.67 0.40
CA ASN A 73 20.74 5.85 1.26
C ASN A 73 19.96 6.97 0.57
N HIS A 74 20.32 7.33 -0.67
CA HIS A 74 19.67 8.42 -1.41
C HIS A 74 18.19 8.12 -1.74
N ILE A 75 17.86 6.85 -2.06
CA ILE A 75 16.47 6.44 -2.27
C ILE A 75 15.69 6.48 -0.95
N GLN A 76 16.34 6.04 0.14
CA GLN A 76 15.73 6.05 1.46
C GLN A 76 15.45 7.47 1.96
N ASP A 77 16.36 8.43 1.71
CA ASP A 77 16.15 9.84 2.04
C ASP A 77 14.92 10.42 1.32
N MET A 78 14.72 10.07 0.04
CA MET A 78 13.52 10.48 -0.71
C MET A 78 12.25 9.87 -0.13
N LEU A 79 12.25 8.57 0.17
CA LEU A 79 11.11 7.89 0.78
C LEU A 79 10.76 8.50 2.14
N LEU A 80 11.77 8.69 2.99
CA LEU A 80 11.61 9.26 4.31
C LEU A 80 11.04 10.69 4.26
N ALA A 81 11.52 11.52 3.32
CA ALA A 81 11.00 12.87 3.13
C ALA A 81 9.50 12.87 2.78
N GLY A 82 9.04 11.94 1.94
CA GLY A 82 7.62 11.80 1.63
C GLY A 82 6.79 11.34 2.82
N VAL A 83 7.30 10.40 3.61
CA VAL A 83 6.62 9.91 4.82
C VAL A 83 6.49 11.02 5.86
N THR A 84 7.60 11.67 6.22
CA THR A 84 7.61 12.69 7.28
C THR A 84 6.69 13.85 6.94
N GLU A 85 6.74 14.35 5.70
CA GLU A 85 5.82 15.40 5.23
C GLU A 85 4.35 15.00 5.39
N SER A 86 3.99 13.77 5.00
CA SER A 86 2.61 13.29 5.10
C SER A 86 2.15 13.09 6.55
N LEU A 87 3.03 12.62 7.44
CA LEU A 87 2.72 12.45 8.86
C LEU A 87 2.58 13.79 9.57
N GLU A 88 3.45 14.76 9.27
CA GLU A 88 3.39 16.12 9.81
C GLU A 88 2.11 16.84 9.40
N GLN A 89 1.70 16.74 8.13
CA GLN A 89 0.44 17.30 7.64
C GLN A 89 -0.78 16.66 8.31
N ALA A 90 -0.70 15.38 8.69
CA ALA A 90 -1.75 14.68 9.45
C ALA A 90 -1.69 14.94 10.96
N GLY A 91 -0.76 15.74 11.46
CA GLY A 91 -0.59 16.03 12.89
C GLY A 91 -0.09 14.83 13.71
N ALA A 92 0.54 13.83 13.08
CA ALA A 92 1.08 12.67 13.76
C ALA A 92 2.51 12.92 14.25
N THR A 93 2.89 12.23 15.35
CA THR A 93 4.29 12.15 15.81
C THR A 93 4.93 10.85 15.35
N TYR A 94 6.24 10.85 15.17
CA TYR A 94 6.92 9.64 14.71
C TYR A 94 8.29 9.42 15.36
N GLN A 95 8.72 8.17 15.34
CA GLN A 95 10.09 7.75 15.65
C GLN A 95 10.63 6.95 14.47
N ILE A 96 11.94 6.97 14.28
CA ILE A 96 12.61 6.28 13.17
C ILE A 96 13.56 5.24 13.73
N ILE A 97 13.49 4.02 13.19
CA ILE A 97 14.47 2.95 13.44
C ILE A 97 15.05 2.52 12.10
N THR A 98 16.37 2.49 12.04
CA THR A 98 17.11 2.04 10.87
C THR A 98 17.54 0.59 11.06
N VAL A 99 17.34 -0.22 10.00
CA VAL A 99 17.79 -1.61 9.92
C VAL A 99 18.68 -1.82 8.68
N PRO A 100 19.54 -2.87 8.68
CA PRO A 100 20.48 -3.09 7.57
C PRO A 100 19.82 -3.35 6.22
N GLY A 101 18.71 -4.09 6.19
CA GLY A 101 18.04 -4.46 4.95
C GLY A 101 16.56 -4.74 5.14
N ALA A 102 15.87 -5.01 4.02
CA ALA A 102 14.42 -5.23 4.04
C ALA A 102 14.01 -6.52 4.76
N LEU A 103 14.88 -7.54 4.82
CA LEU A 103 14.62 -8.79 5.54
C LEU A 103 14.59 -8.62 7.06
N GLU A 104 15.20 -7.57 7.61
CA GLU A 104 15.20 -7.28 9.03
C GLU A 104 13.96 -6.51 9.50
N ILE A 105 13.20 -5.95 8.56
CA ILE A 105 11.98 -5.17 8.85
C ILE A 105 10.93 -6.00 9.59
N PRO A 106 10.56 -7.23 9.15
CA PRO A 106 9.52 -8.01 9.84
C PRO A 106 9.85 -8.32 11.29
N SER A 107 11.12 -8.70 11.57
CA SER A 107 11.58 -8.96 12.94
C SER A 107 11.53 -7.70 13.81
N THR A 108 11.95 -6.57 13.25
CA THR A 108 11.89 -5.28 13.94
C THR A 108 10.45 -4.87 14.22
N LEU A 109 9.55 -5.01 13.24
CA LEU A 109 8.13 -4.76 13.43
C LEU A 109 7.54 -5.63 14.56
N GLN A 110 7.94 -6.92 14.63
CA GLN A 110 7.55 -7.84 15.71
C GLN A 110 8.04 -7.37 17.08
N PHE A 111 9.28 -6.85 17.19
CA PHE A 111 9.85 -6.36 18.47
C PHE A 111 9.09 -5.15 19.00
N PHE A 112 8.59 -4.30 18.13
CA PHE A 112 7.89 -3.06 18.48
C PHE A 112 6.37 -3.16 18.45
N ALA A 113 5.80 -4.30 18.12
CA ALA A 113 4.36 -4.50 17.98
C ALA A 113 3.55 -4.15 19.25
N ALA A 114 4.13 -4.34 20.45
CA ALA A 114 3.52 -4.05 21.75
C ALA A 114 4.04 -2.77 22.44
N GLN A 115 4.82 -1.94 21.75
CA GLN A 115 5.51 -0.77 22.34
C GLN A 115 4.64 0.51 22.36
N GLY A 116 3.34 0.40 22.12
CA GLY A 116 2.41 1.52 22.23
C GLY A 116 2.46 2.50 21.06
N PHE A 117 2.95 2.08 19.89
CA PHE A 117 2.74 2.80 18.64
C PHE A 117 1.34 2.53 18.09
N ASP A 118 0.71 3.57 17.53
CA ASP A 118 -0.64 3.46 17.00
C ASP A 118 -0.63 2.88 15.58
N ALA A 119 0.41 3.20 14.77
CA ALA A 119 0.61 2.63 13.45
C ALA A 119 2.12 2.56 13.10
N PHE A 120 2.41 1.88 11.99
CA PHE A 120 3.76 1.60 11.52
C PHE A 120 3.90 1.94 10.04
N VAL A 121 5.04 2.50 9.66
CA VAL A 121 5.43 2.68 8.27
C VAL A 121 6.74 1.94 8.06
N VAL A 122 6.80 1.07 7.05
CA VAL A 122 8.00 0.33 6.72
C VAL A 122 8.53 0.79 5.36
N LEU A 123 9.82 1.07 5.27
CA LEU A 123 10.47 1.65 4.10
C LEU A 123 11.70 0.86 3.70
N GLY A 124 11.91 0.74 2.41
CA GLY A 124 13.09 0.10 1.85
C GLY A 124 13.09 0.18 0.33
N CYS A 125 14.16 -0.32 -0.26
CA CYS A 125 14.25 -0.44 -1.71
C CYS A 125 15.00 -1.71 -2.08
N VAL A 126 14.40 -2.52 -2.95
CA VAL A 126 14.99 -3.73 -3.52
C VAL A 126 15.07 -3.54 -5.01
N ILE A 127 16.30 -3.42 -5.52
CA ILE A 127 16.57 -3.31 -6.97
C ILE A 127 17.01 -4.68 -7.47
N ARG A 128 16.48 -5.10 -8.62
CA ARG A 128 16.82 -6.39 -9.20
C ARG A 128 18.31 -6.45 -9.57
N GLY A 129 18.96 -7.49 -9.04
CA GLY A 129 20.32 -7.87 -9.41
C GLY A 129 20.34 -9.08 -10.35
N GLU A 130 21.51 -9.69 -10.50
CA GLU A 130 21.75 -10.81 -11.42
C GLU A 130 21.27 -12.18 -10.85
N THR A 131 20.94 -12.24 -9.57
CA THR A 131 20.57 -13.48 -8.88
C THR A 131 19.11 -13.47 -8.43
N THR A 132 18.61 -14.62 -8.01
CA THR A 132 17.26 -14.78 -7.44
C THR A 132 17.09 -14.14 -6.05
N HIS A 133 18.11 -13.48 -5.53
CA HIS A 133 18.04 -12.79 -4.24
C HIS A 133 16.96 -11.72 -4.18
N TYR A 134 16.70 -11.05 -5.31
CA TYR A 134 15.61 -10.08 -5.44
C TYR A 134 14.25 -10.67 -5.06
N GLU A 135 13.93 -11.86 -5.59
CA GLU A 135 12.67 -12.55 -5.32
C GLU A 135 12.54 -12.92 -3.84
N ILE A 136 13.63 -13.42 -3.26
CA ILE A 136 13.68 -13.79 -1.83
C ILE A 136 13.43 -12.56 -0.96
N VAL A 137 14.18 -11.49 -1.17
CA VAL A 137 14.06 -10.27 -0.34
C VAL A 137 12.69 -9.65 -0.50
N SER A 138 12.19 -9.52 -1.73
CA SER A 138 10.89 -8.89 -2.03
C SER A 138 9.73 -9.68 -1.43
N ASN A 139 9.72 -11.01 -1.64
CA ASN A 139 8.62 -11.86 -1.20
C ASN A 139 8.62 -12.04 0.33
N GLU A 140 9.79 -12.34 0.91
CA GLU A 140 9.86 -12.67 2.34
C GLU A 140 9.71 -11.43 3.23
N SER A 141 10.20 -10.26 2.81
CA SER A 141 9.93 -9.02 3.54
C SER A 141 8.44 -8.70 3.54
N ALA A 142 7.78 -8.77 2.39
CA ALA A 142 6.35 -8.49 2.27
C ALA A 142 5.50 -9.52 3.07
N ARG A 143 5.81 -10.82 2.93
CA ARG A 143 5.13 -11.88 3.67
C ARG A 143 5.30 -11.73 5.18
N GLY A 144 6.55 -11.53 5.64
CA GLY A 144 6.83 -11.39 7.06
C GLY A 144 6.17 -10.15 7.69
N ILE A 145 6.14 -9.01 6.99
CA ILE A 145 5.42 -7.81 7.44
C ILE A 145 3.92 -8.11 7.57
N MET A 146 3.33 -8.77 6.59
CA MET A 146 1.90 -9.12 6.60
C MET A 146 1.58 -10.09 7.75
N ASP A 147 2.41 -11.12 7.97
CA ASP A 147 2.24 -12.09 9.06
C ASP A 147 2.23 -11.39 10.43
N VAL A 148 3.20 -10.48 10.67
CA VAL A 148 3.29 -9.73 11.92
C VAL A 148 2.10 -8.76 12.07
N ALA A 149 1.75 -8.06 10.99
CA ALA A 149 0.65 -7.10 11.00
C ALA A 149 -0.68 -7.77 11.37
N LEU A 150 -0.99 -8.92 10.76
CA LEU A 150 -2.20 -9.68 11.05
C LEU A 150 -2.18 -10.28 12.46
N LYS A 151 -1.04 -10.89 12.86
CA LYS A 151 -0.89 -11.51 14.19
C LYS A 151 -1.11 -10.54 15.33
N HIS A 152 -0.64 -9.30 15.18
CA HIS A 152 -0.71 -8.28 16.23
C HIS A 152 -1.76 -7.20 15.97
N ASN A 153 -2.60 -7.37 14.94
CA ASN A 153 -3.63 -6.39 14.55
C ASN A 153 -3.04 -4.97 14.39
N LEU A 154 -1.94 -4.84 13.63
CA LEU A 154 -1.25 -3.57 13.44
C LEU A 154 -1.80 -2.81 12.21
N ALA A 155 -1.84 -1.49 12.32
CA ALA A 155 -2.01 -0.60 11.18
C ALA A 155 -0.64 -0.38 10.54
N VAL A 156 -0.39 -0.91 9.34
CA VAL A 156 0.91 -0.86 8.68
C VAL A 156 0.78 -0.29 7.28
N GLY A 157 1.64 0.68 6.95
CA GLY A 157 1.86 1.14 5.59
C GLY A 157 3.19 0.62 5.05
N ASN A 158 3.14 -0.11 3.93
CA ASN A 158 4.32 -0.70 3.31
C ASN A 158 4.79 0.17 2.14
N GLY A 159 5.97 0.78 2.28
CA GLY A 159 6.67 1.58 1.29
C GLY A 159 7.99 0.94 0.82
N ILE A 160 8.13 -0.39 0.91
CA ILE A 160 9.27 -1.09 0.31
C ILE A 160 9.10 -1.11 -1.20
N LEU A 161 10.01 -0.45 -1.90
CA LEU A 161 10.05 -0.46 -3.36
C LEU A 161 10.67 -1.76 -3.87
N THR A 162 10.07 -2.35 -4.89
CA THR A 162 10.60 -3.50 -5.63
C THR A 162 10.64 -3.14 -7.10
N VAL A 163 11.83 -2.93 -7.63
CA VAL A 163 12.04 -2.31 -8.94
C VAL A 163 13.14 -3.02 -9.75
N GLU A 164 13.12 -2.84 -11.05
CA GLU A 164 14.09 -3.44 -11.95
C GLU A 164 15.42 -2.65 -12.01
N ASN A 165 15.37 -1.34 -11.74
CA ASN A 165 16.54 -0.46 -11.82
C ASN A 165 16.39 0.78 -10.93
N GLU A 166 17.50 1.50 -10.76
CA GLU A 166 17.56 2.70 -9.92
C GLU A 166 16.67 3.84 -10.44
N ALA A 167 16.54 4.03 -11.75
CA ALA A 167 15.68 5.06 -12.31
C ALA A 167 14.21 4.87 -11.90
N GLN A 168 13.74 3.62 -11.87
CA GLN A 168 12.41 3.29 -11.34
C GLN A 168 12.29 3.54 -9.85
N ALA A 169 13.36 3.31 -9.07
CA ALA A 169 13.37 3.59 -7.64
C ALA A 169 13.24 5.10 -7.38
N ILE A 170 14.05 5.91 -8.04
CA ILE A 170 14.01 7.38 -7.95
C ILE A 170 12.63 7.91 -8.31
N ASP A 171 12.08 7.49 -9.46
CA ASP A 171 10.75 7.93 -9.90
C ASP A 171 9.64 7.64 -8.88
N ARG A 172 9.74 6.52 -8.17
CA ARG A 172 8.79 6.11 -7.13
C ARG A 172 9.02 6.77 -5.78
N ALA A 173 10.29 6.99 -5.41
CA ALA A 173 10.65 7.54 -4.12
C ALA A 173 10.46 9.05 -4.04
N ASP A 174 10.75 9.76 -5.15
CA ASP A 174 10.68 11.22 -5.22
C ASP A 174 9.27 11.72 -4.93
N LYS A 175 9.15 12.57 -3.88
CA LYS A 175 7.87 13.15 -3.45
C LYS A 175 7.24 14.08 -4.48
N THR A 176 8.03 14.61 -5.43
CA THR A 176 7.53 15.44 -6.52
C THR A 176 7.01 14.62 -7.71
N ARG A 177 7.20 13.30 -7.67
CA ARG A 177 6.76 12.34 -8.69
C ARG A 177 5.72 11.37 -8.14
N GLN A 178 6.07 10.08 -7.89
CA GLN A 178 5.10 9.08 -7.42
C GLN A 178 4.90 9.09 -5.90
N ASN A 179 5.80 9.67 -5.14
CA ASN A 179 5.70 9.82 -3.67
C ASN A 179 5.23 8.55 -2.94
N LYS A 180 5.88 7.41 -3.20
CA LYS A 180 5.47 6.14 -2.57
C LYS A 180 5.71 6.13 -1.06
N GLY A 181 6.68 6.94 -0.57
CA GLY A 181 6.84 7.18 0.86
C GLY A 181 5.60 7.81 1.48
N GLY A 182 5.14 8.93 0.93
CA GLY A 182 3.90 9.58 1.40
C GLY A 182 2.69 8.67 1.28
N GLY A 183 2.58 7.90 0.18
CA GLY A 183 1.52 6.91 0.02
C GLY A 183 1.52 5.83 1.12
N ALA A 184 2.69 5.38 1.57
CA ALA A 184 2.79 4.44 2.69
C ALA A 184 2.34 5.06 4.02
N ALA A 185 2.68 6.33 4.28
CA ALA A 185 2.19 7.05 5.46
C ALA A 185 0.66 7.17 5.45
N ILE A 186 0.07 7.56 4.32
CA ILE A 186 -1.38 7.64 4.15
C ILE A 186 -2.04 6.28 4.36
N ALA A 187 -1.46 5.20 3.84
CA ALA A 187 -1.97 3.84 4.04
C ALA A 187 -1.97 3.46 5.53
N ALA A 188 -0.89 3.74 6.27
CA ALA A 188 -0.81 3.48 7.70
C ALA A 188 -1.89 4.24 8.50
N LEU A 189 -2.06 5.55 8.21
CA LEU A 189 -3.07 6.39 8.86
C LEU A 189 -4.49 5.96 8.52
N SER A 190 -4.75 5.57 7.27
CA SER A 190 -6.05 5.03 6.84
C SER A 190 -6.40 3.75 7.58
N MET A 191 -5.44 2.82 7.70
CA MET A 191 -5.64 1.58 8.47
C MET A 191 -5.82 1.85 9.95
N LEU A 192 -5.13 2.84 10.52
CA LEU A 192 -5.34 3.27 11.90
C LEU A 192 -6.76 3.80 12.12
N SER A 193 -7.21 4.71 11.25
CA SER A 193 -8.58 5.27 11.30
C SER A 193 -9.65 4.16 11.23
N LEU A 194 -9.48 3.20 10.30
CA LEU A 194 -10.40 2.07 10.19
C LEU A 194 -10.40 1.19 11.44
N LYS A 195 -9.22 0.93 12.01
CA LYS A 195 -9.07 0.14 13.24
C LYS A 195 -9.78 0.82 14.41
N GLN A 196 -9.63 2.12 14.60
CA GLN A 196 -10.32 2.88 15.66
C GLN A 196 -11.83 2.82 15.48
N LYS A 197 -12.33 3.07 14.27
CA LYS A 197 -13.77 2.97 13.97
C LYS A 197 -14.33 1.56 14.25
N SER A 198 -13.56 0.50 13.96
CA SER A 198 -13.99 -0.88 14.24
C SER A 198 -14.05 -1.21 15.74
N SER A 199 -13.31 -0.46 16.56
CA SER A 199 -13.27 -0.64 18.02
C SER A 199 -14.26 0.27 18.78
N GLY A 200 -15.05 1.06 18.06
CA GLY A 200 -16.06 1.95 18.65
C GLY A 200 -15.48 3.20 19.34
N VAL A 201 -14.26 3.57 18.95
CA VAL A 201 -13.57 4.77 19.44
C VAL A 201 -13.57 5.82 18.34
#